data_ae8a52b0f2e2dc1708d7d63e58022d7b
#
_entry.id   ae8a52b0f2e2dc1708d7d63e58022d7b
#
_cell.length_a   1.000
_cell.length_b   1.000
_cell.length_c   1.000
_cell.angle_alpha   90.00
_cell.angle_beta   90.00
_cell.angle_gamma   90.00
#
_symmetry.space_group_name_H-M   'P 1'
#
loop_
_entity.id
_entity.type
_entity.pdbx_description
1 polymer ?
#
loop_
_entity_poly.entity_id
_entity_poly.type
_entity_poly.pdbx_seq_one_letter_code
_entity_poly.pdbx_strand_id
1 'polypeptide(L)'
;MNLALQELIDHLELLPHPEGGYYKETFRSPGTTPNGDRNLMTAIYFLLTSADVSRFHRIIGDELWFHHSGSPLVVHTLDENGHTEHLLGSDLSKGQVPQLMVPSGKIFGSAIVEKDSYALVSCTVAPGFDFRDFELFKKEELLPLYPEHEAIISRLT
;
A
#
# COMPACT_ATOMS: atom_id res chain seq x y z
N MET A 1 6.08 -19.35 9.54
CA MET A 1 5.10 -18.28 9.82
C MET A 1 4.72 -18.34 11.29
N ASN A 2 4.63 -17.19 11.96
CA ASN A 2 4.18 -17.14 13.34
C ASN A 2 2.71 -17.60 13.42
N LEU A 3 2.35 -18.43 14.41
CA LEU A 3 0.98 -18.94 14.58
C LEU A 3 -0.05 -17.78 14.63
N ALA A 4 0.30 -16.71 15.37
CA ALA A 4 -0.54 -15.53 15.49
C ALA A 4 -0.76 -14.80 14.14
N LEU A 5 0.22 -14.81 13.25
CA LEU A 5 0.10 -14.23 11.91
C LEU A 5 -0.83 -15.08 11.04
N GLN A 6 -0.71 -16.40 11.09
CA GLN A 6 -1.59 -17.29 10.35
C GLN A 6 -3.05 -17.16 10.82
N GLU A 7 -3.26 -17.11 12.15
CA GLU A 7 -4.58 -16.89 12.73
C GLU A 7 -5.20 -15.56 12.27
N LEU A 8 -4.39 -14.50 12.16
CA LEU A 8 -4.84 -13.19 11.67
C LEU A 8 -5.27 -13.25 10.20
N ILE A 9 -4.46 -13.90 9.34
CA ILE A 9 -4.77 -14.10 7.92
C ILE A 9 -6.08 -14.90 7.78
N ASP A 10 -6.20 -15.98 8.53
CA ASP A 10 -7.37 -16.87 8.46
C ASP A 10 -8.63 -16.17 9.00
N HIS A 11 -8.51 -15.47 10.15
CA HIS A 11 -9.64 -14.79 10.80
C HIS A 11 -10.19 -13.63 9.96
N LEU A 12 -9.31 -12.89 9.31
CA LEU A 12 -9.69 -11.80 8.41
C LEU A 12 -9.93 -12.26 6.98
N GLU A 13 -9.75 -13.56 6.69
CA GLU A 13 -9.92 -14.16 5.36
C GLU A 13 -9.09 -13.46 4.28
N LEU A 14 -7.82 -13.14 4.61
CA LEU A 14 -6.93 -12.43 3.69
C LEU A 14 -6.42 -13.33 2.58
N LEU A 15 -6.32 -12.79 1.39
CA LEU A 15 -5.81 -13.45 0.18
C LEU A 15 -4.54 -12.75 -0.32
N PRO A 16 -3.64 -13.46 -1.03
CA PRO A 16 -2.46 -12.84 -1.63
C PRO A 16 -2.83 -11.68 -2.57
N HIS A 17 -2.07 -10.58 -2.49
CA HIS A 17 -2.24 -9.40 -3.34
C HIS A 17 -1.24 -9.43 -4.51
N PRO A 18 -1.61 -8.99 -5.74
CA PRO A 18 -0.70 -8.93 -6.89
C PRO A 18 0.57 -8.09 -6.69
N GLU A 19 0.48 -7.02 -5.89
CA GLU A 19 1.64 -6.16 -5.56
C GLU A 19 2.54 -6.73 -4.48
N GLY A 20 2.12 -7.78 -3.79
CA GLY A 20 2.75 -8.39 -2.61
C GLY A 20 1.90 -8.24 -1.36
N GLY A 21 2.14 -9.07 -0.34
CA GLY A 21 1.34 -9.11 0.88
C GLY A 21 -0.02 -9.78 0.70
N TYR A 22 -0.92 -9.49 1.66
CA TYR A 22 -2.26 -10.08 1.72
C TYR A 22 -3.30 -8.99 1.87
N TYR A 23 -4.51 -9.21 1.33
CA TYR A 23 -5.59 -8.24 1.41
C TYR A 23 -6.96 -8.89 1.43
N LYS A 24 -7.96 -8.11 1.84
CA LYS A 24 -9.37 -8.43 1.63
C LYS A 24 -10.14 -7.13 1.39
N GLU A 25 -10.94 -7.09 0.33
CA GLU A 25 -11.88 -6.00 0.13
C GLU A 25 -13.01 -6.14 1.16
N THR A 26 -13.17 -5.13 2.02
CA THR A 26 -14.17 -5.12 3.10
C THR A 26 -15.39 -4.30 2.73
N PHE A 27 -15.25 -3.36 1.81
CA PHE A 27 -16.32 -2.48 1.37
C PHE A 27 -16.13 -2.03 -0.06
N ARG A 28 -17.23 -2.00 -0.80
CA ARG A 28 -17.36 -1.37 -2.11
C ARG A 28 -18.67 -0.62 -2.15
N SER A 29 -18.60 0.71 -2.28
CA SER A 29 -19.79 1.56 -2.31
C SER A 29 -20.71 1.15 -3.45
N PRO A 30 -22.02 0.95 -3.23
CA PRO A 30 -22.99 0.73 -4.30
C PRO A 30 -23.20 1.98 -5.16
N GLY A 31 -23.02 3.19 -4.59
CA GLY A 31 -23.04 4.43 -5.32
C GLY A 31 -21.84 4.55 -6.26
N THR A 32 -22.05 5.22 -7.40
CA THR A 32 -21.03 5.38 -8.43
C THR A 32 -20.71 6.84 -8.69
N THR A 33 -19.61 7.09 -9.40
CA THR A 33 -19.28 8.41 -9.96
C THR A 33 -20.37 8.85 -10.95
N PRO A 34 -20.49 10.17 -11.28
CA PRO A 34 -21.57 10.68 -12.15
C PRO A 34 -21.67 9.99 -13.51
N ASN A 35 -20.54 9.56 -14.08
CA ASN A 35 -20.51 8.80 -15.34
C ASN A 35 -20.77 7.28 -15.15
N GLY A 36 -20.97 6.81 -13.90
CA GLY A 36 -21.21 5.40 -13.58
C GLY A 36 -20.01 4.47 -13.76
N ASP A 37 -18.82 5.02 -13.97
CA ASP A 37 -17.63 4.25 -14.39
C ASP A 37 -16.86 3.64 -13.22
N ARG A 38 -16.97 4.21 -12.01
CA ARG A 38 -16.31 3.73 -10.79
C ARG A 38 -17.27 3.82 -9.61
N ASN A 39 -17.08 2.93 -8.62
CA ASN A 39 -17.73 3.08 -7.32
C ASN A 39 -17.19 4.32 -6.60
N LEU A 40 -17.96 4.91 -5.68
CA LEU A 40 -17.52 6.12 -4.97
C LEU A 40 -16.33 5.84 -4.07
N MET A 41 -16.29 4.67 -3.39
CA MET A 41 -15.19 4.30 -2.49
C MET A 41 -15.06 2.78 -2.38
N THR A 42 -13.84 2.32 -2.17
CA THR A 42 -13.54 0.95 -1.73
C THR A 42 -12.66 0.98 -0.49
N ALA A 43 -12.71 -0.10 0.30
CA ALA A 43 -11.85 -0.29 1.46
C ALA A 43 -11.32 -1.72 1.48
N ILE A 44 -10.07 -1.86 1.92
CA ILE A 44 -9.42 -3.15 2.12
C ILE A 44 -8.77 -3.23 3.49
N TYR A 45 -8.66 -4.43 4.05
CA TYR A 45 -7.53 -4.77 4.92
C TYR A 45 -6.33 -5.09 4.05
N PHE A 46 -5.17 -4.68 4.49
CA PHE A 46 -3.90 -5.00 3.85
C PHE A 46 -2.86 -5.38 4.90
N LEU A 47 -2.13 -6.45 4.65
CA LEU A 47 -1.14 -6.99 5.56
C LEU A 47 0.17 -7.26 4.83
N LEU A 48 1.26 -6.69 5.36
CA LEU A 48 2.63 -6.97 4.91
C LEU A 48 3.40 -7.68 6.01
N THR A 49 4.25 -8.62 5.62
CA THR A 49 5.25 -9.23 6.51
C THR A 49 6.64 -8.72 6.16
N SER A 50 7.63 -9.00 7.03
CA SER A 50 9.03 -8.66 6.75
C SER A 50 9.63 -9.42 5.56
N ALA A 51 8.97 -10.49 5.11
CA ALA A 51 9.37 -11.24 3.91
C ALA A 51 8.79 -10.67 2.61
N ASP A 52 7.82 -9.75 2.72
CA ASP A 52 7.10 -9.18 1.58
C ASP A 52 7.36 -7.68 1.44
N VAL A 53 7.08 -7.17 0.25
CA VAL A 53 6.96 -5.76 -0.03
C VAL A 53 5.68 -5.52 -0.84
N SER A 54 5.11 -4.32 -0.75
CA SER A 54 4.15 -3.84 -1.73
C SER A 54 4.95 -3.15 -2.83
N ARG A 55 4.96 -3.74 -4.01
CA ARG A 55 5.78 -3.27 -5.13
C ARG A 55 5.26 -1.94 -5.68
N PHE A 56 6.16 -1.16 -6.29
CA PHE A 56 5.78 0.11 -6.90
C PHE A 56 4.68 -0.06 -7.92
N HIS A 57 3.61 0.70 -7.72
CA HIS A 57 2.41 0.72 -8.55
C HIS A 57 1.79 2.12 -8.55
N ARG A 58 0.77 2.29 -9.37
CA ARG A 58 -0.01 3.51 -9.47
C ARG A 58 -1.48 3.17 -9.64
N ILE A 59 -2.34 3.97 -9.05
CA ILE A 59 -3.79 3.90 -9.19
C ILE A 59 -4.36 5.27 -9.52
N ILE A 60 -5.63 5.34 -9.89
CA ILE A 60 -6.28 6.61 -10.25
C ILE A 60 -6.87 7.32 -9.03
N GLY A 61 -7.46 6.62 -8.08
CA GLY A 61 -8.06 7.24 -6.89
C GLY A 61 -7.04 7.77 -5.88
N ASP A 62 -7.47 8.68 -5.02
CA ASP A 62 -6.74 9.01 -3.79
C ASP A 62 -6.83 7.85 -2.81
N GLU A 63 -5.74 7.51 -2.14
CA GLU A 63 -5.69 6.39 -1.21
C GLU A 63 -5.31 6.86 0.20
N LEU A 64 -6.15 6.54 1.17
CA LEU A 64 -5.88 6.74 2.59
C LEU A 64 -5.41 5.43 3.21
N TRP A 65 -4.36 5.50 4.01
CA TRP A 65 -3.79 4.40 4.78
C TRP A 65 -3.99 4.62 6.27
N PHE A 66 -4.41 3.55 6.97
CA PHE A 66 -4.67 3.58 8.42
C PHE A 66 -3.92 2.43 9.08
N HIS A 67 -3.03 2.74 10.03
CA HIS A 67 -2.31 1.73 10.81
C HIS A 67 -3.19 1.13 11.89
N HIS A 68 -3.24 -0.20 11.99
CA HIS A 68 -3.98 -0.90 13.02
C HIS A 68 -3.08 -1.59 14.05
N SER A 69 -2.11 -2.40 13.60
CA SER A 69 -1.25 -3.14 14.50
C SER A 69 0.04 -3.60 13.83
N GLY A 70 0.99 -4.04 14.65
CA GLY A 70 2.27 -4.56 14.21
C GLY A 70 3.32 -3.48 13.98
N SER A 71 4.29 -3.79 13.14
CA SER A 71 5.39 -2.89 12.78
C SER A 71 4.89 -1.58 12.18
N PRO A 72 5.59 -0.47 12.38
CA PRO A 72 5.49 0.67 11.48
C PRO A 72 5.79 0.25 10.04
N LEU A 73 5.21 0.96 9.11
CA LEU A 73 5.34 0.69 7.68
C LEU A 73 5.77 1.99 6.99
N VAL A 74 6.72 1.89 6.05
CA VAL A 74 7.11 3.03 5.21
C VAL A 74 6.39 2.93 3.88
N VAL A 75 5.64 3.96 3.53
CA VAL A 75 5.13 4.16 2.18
C VAL A 75 6.13 5.02 1.42
N HIS A 76 6.71 4.45 0.38
CA HIS A 76 7.68 5.11 -0.50
C HIS A 76 6.94 5.67 -1.71
N THR A 77 7.18 6.93 -2.03
CA THR A 77 6.61 7.58 -3.22
C THR A 77 7.72 8.05 -4.16
N LEU A 78 7.44 8.00 -5.46
CA LEU A 78 8.30 8.53 -6.53
C LEU A 78 7.52 9.55 -7.34
N ASP A 79 8.07 10.76 -7.49
CA ASP A 79 7.50 11.83 -8.30
C ASP A 79 8.61 12.73 -8.87
N GLU A 80 8.25 13.88 -9.42
CA GLU A 80 9.19 14.85 -9.99
C GLU A 80 10.20 15.39 -8.98
N ASN A 81 9.91 15.29 -7.68
CA ASN A 81 10.83 15.68 -6.60
C ASN A 81 11.72 14.51 -6.12
N GLY A 82 11.59 13.34 -6.74
CA GLY A 82 12.35 12.12 -6.42
C GLY A 82 11.63 11.21 -5.45
N HIS A 83 12.41 10.55 -4.58
CA HIS A 83 11.92 9.59 -3.60
C HIS A 83 11.60 10.25 -2.27
N THR A 84 10.42 9.95 -1.73
CA THR A 84 10.01 10.39 -0.38
C THR A 84 9.55 9.18 0.43
N GLU A 85 9.86 9.20 1.73
CA GLU A 85 9.43 8.20 2.70
C GLU A 85 8.37 8.77 3.63
N HIS A 86 7.28 8.01 3.84
CA HIS A 86 6.19 8.38 4.74
C HIS A 86 6.02 7.27 5.78
N LEU A 87 6.24 7.60 7.05
CA LEU A 87 6.25 6.60 8.13
C LEU A 87 4.85 6.48 8.76
N LEU A 88 4.20 5.35 8.49
CA LEU A 88 2.87 5.00 9.01
C LEU A 88 3.02 4.13 10.26
N GLY A 89 2.41 4.54 11.36
CA GLY A 89 2.47 3.81 12.62
C GLY A 89 1.80 4.57 13.76
N SER A 90 1.82 4.01 14.95
CA SER A 90 1.11 4.58 16.12
C SER A 90 2.01 5.38 17.07
N ASP A 91 3.32 5.32 16.92
CA ASP A 91 4.26 6.01 17.82
C ASP A 91 4.61 7.40 17.30
N LEU A 92 3.81 8.40 17.72
CA LEU A 92 4.01 9.80 17.34
C LEU A 92 5.37 10.36 17.78
N SER A 93 5.94 9.83 18.87
CA SER A 93 7.24 10.29 19.39
C SER A 93 8.39 9.91 18.45
N LYS A 94 8.20 8.93 17.58
CA LYS A 94 9.16 8.49 16.57
C LYS A 94 8.86 9.04 15.15
N GLY A 95 8.00 10.05 15.06
CA GLY A 95 7.64 10.65 13.79
C GLY A 95 6.68 9.81 12.94
N GLN A 96 6.07 8.78 13.54
CA GLN A 96 5.04 7.98 12.88
C GLN A 96 3.72 8.73 12.88
N VAL A 97 2.90 8.49 11.86
CA VAL A 97 1.52 8.98 11.81
C VAL A 97 0.57 7.80 11.62
N PRO A 98 -0.59 7.77 12.31
CA PRO A 98 -1.52 6.64 12.19
C PRO A 98 -2.33 6.65 10.90
N GLN A 99 -2.34 7.75 10.18
CA GLN A 99 -3.04 7.93 8.92
C GLN A 99 -2.18 8.74 7.95
N LEU A 100 -2.14 8.32 6.68
CA LEU A 100 -1.52 9.10 5.61
C LEU A 100 -2.30 8.95 4.30
N MET A 101 -2.05 9.85 3.36
CA MET A 101 -2.72 9.85 2.06
C MET A 101 -1.68 9.82 0.94
N VAL A 102 -1.96 8.97 -0.06
CA VAL A 102 -1.23 8.93 -1.32
C VAL A 102 -2.14 9.53 -2.40
N PRO A 103 -1.76 10.67 -3.01
CA PRO A 103 -2.58 11.30 -4.04
C PRO A 103 -2.73 10.44 -5.29
N SER A 104 -3.84 10.60 -5.97
CA SER A 104 -4.11 10.00 -7.27
C SER A 104 -2.93 10.14 -8.24
N GLY A 105 -2.60 9.07 -8.94
CA GLY A 105 -1.57 9.05 -9.97
C GLY A 105 -0.13 8.99 -9.47
N LYS A 106 0.09 8.99 -8.16
CA LYS A 106 1.44 8.89 -7.59
C LYS A 106 1.94 7.45 -7.65
N ILE A 107 3.21 7.27 -8.00
CA ILE A 107 3.88 5.96 -7.94
C ILE A 107 4.28 5.70 -6.49
N PHE A 108 3.86 4.59 -5.92
CA PHE A 108 4.14 4.25 -4.53
C PHE A 108 4.27 2.74 -4.30
N GLY A 109 4.98 2.41 -3.24
CA GLY A 109 5.14 1.06 -2.73
C GLY A 109 5.42 1.12 -1.24
N SER A 110 5.49 -0.02 -0.57
CA SER A 110 5.68 -0.03 0.87
C SER A 110 6.42 -1.26 1.39
N ALA A 111 7.02 -1.09 2.55
CA ALA A 111 7.67 -2.18 3.29
C ALA A 111 7.59 -1.89 4.78
N ILE A 112 7.59 -2.93 5.59
CA ILE A 112 7.61 -2.79 7.05
C ILE A 112 9.02 -2.49 7.55
N VAL A 113 9.10 -1.90 8.74
CA VAL A 113 10.36 -1.47 9.37
C VAL A 113 11.01 -2.60 10.16
N GLU A 114 10.23 -3.33 10.95
CA GLU A 114 10.72 -4.33 11.89
C GLU A 114 10.92 -5.69 11.23
N LYS A 115 12.00 -6.38 11.62
CA LYS A 115 12.29 -7.75 11.18
C LYS A 115 11.37 -8.74 11.90
N ASP A 116 11.12 -9.87 11.25
CA ASP A 116 10.31 -10.98 11.80
C ASP A 116 8.95 -10.53 12.35
N SER A 117 8.34 -9.54 11.67
CA SER A 117 7.10 -8.89 12.08
C SER A 117 6.11 -8.78 10.92
N TYR A 118 4.97 -8.17 11.19
CA TYR A 118 3.95 -7.82 10.21
C TYR A 118 3.41 -6.42 10.49
N ALA A 119 2.76 -5.82 9.52
CA ALA A 119 1.93 -4.64 9.69
C ALA A 119 0.53 -4.91 9.13
N LEU A 120 -0.49 -4.66 9.94
CA LEU A 120 -1.89 -4.66 9.51
C LEU A 120 -2.36 -3.23 9.36
N VAL A 121 -2.84 -2.91 8.17
CA VAL A 121 -3.37 -1.59 7.83
C VAL A 121 -4.74 -1.72 7.16
N SER A 122 -5.46 -0.62 7.03
CA SER A 122 -6.56 -0.48 6.08
C SER A 122 -6.21 0.56 5.05
N CYS A 123 -6.71 0.38 3.83
CA CYS A 123 -6.63 1.37 2.77
C CYS A 123 -8.02 1.65 2.24
N THR A 124 -8.34 2.94 2.03
CA THR A 124 -9.55 3.36 1.34
C THR A 124 -9.17 4.12 0.08
N VAL A 125 -9.89 3.88 -1.00
CA VAL A 125 -9.63 4.50 -2.31
C VAL A 125 -10.90 5.20 -2.81
N ALA A 126 -10.79 6.44 -3.22
CA ALA A 126 -11.88 7.23 -3.78
C ALA A 126 -11.38 8.08 -4.97
N PRO A 127 -12.00 7.96 -6.16
CA PRO A 127 -12.98 6.94 -6.57
C PRO A 127 -12.48 5.52 -6.34
N GLY A 128 -13.42 4.59 -6.16
CA GLY A 128 -13.14 3.23 -5.75
C GLY A 128 -12.12 2.51 -6.64
N PHE A 129 -11.34 1.63 -6.01
CA PHE A 129 -10.31 0.84 -6.69
C PHE A 129 -10.93 -0.06 -7.78
N ASP A 130 -10.25 -0.11 -8.92
CA ASP A 130 -10.54 -1.02 -10.02
C ASP A 130 -9.21 -1.50 -10.61
N PHE A 131 -9.06 -2.80 -10.84
CA PHE A 131 -7.83 -3.35 -11.42
C PHE A 131 -7.52 -2.81 -12.82
N ARG A 132 -8.49 -2.27 -13.53
CA ARG A 132 -8.28 -1.56 -14.81
C ARG A 132 -7.40 -0.31 -14.65
N ASP A 133 -7.38 0.28 -13.45
CA ASP A 133 -6.61 1.48 -13.11
C ASP A 133 -5.25 1.13 -12.48
N PHE A 134 -5.03 -0.14 -12.16
CA PHE A 134 -3.84 -0.62 -11.48
C PHE A 134 -2.70 -0.81 -12.48
N GLU A 135 -1.58 -0.13 -12.22
CA GLU A 135 -0.37 -0.22 -13.03
C GLU A 135 0.81 -0.62 -12.13
N LEU A 136 1.34 -1.82 -12.36
CA LEU A 136 2.49 -2.35 -11.64
C LEU A 136 3.76 -2.07 -12.45
N PHE A 137 4.78 -1.48 -11.81
CA PHE A 137 6.01 -1.07 -12.47
C PHE A 137 7.12 -2.12 -12.33
N LYS A 138 7.94 -2.24 -13.37
CA LYS A 138 9.17 -3.00 -13.36
C LYS A 138 10.37 -2.07 -13.14
N LYS A 139 11.48 -2.65 -12.66
CA LYS A 139 12.72 -1.91 -12.46
C LYS A 139 13.16 -1.17 -13.73
N GLU A 140 13.07 -1.83 -14.87
CA GLU A 140 13.48 -1.28 -16.18
C GLU A 140 12.66 -0.06 -16.62
N GLU A 141 11.45 0.08 -16.08
CA GLU A 141 10.57 1.22 -16.35
C GLU A 141 10.86 2.41 -15.44
N LEU A 142 11.21 2.16 -14.17
CA LEU A 142 11.44 3.22 -13.18
C LEU A 142 12.88 3.73 -13.16
N LEU A 143 13.85 2.87 -13.35
CA LEU A 143 15.26 3.23 -13.23
C LEU A 143 15.70 4.36 -14.19
N PRO A 144 15.28 4.39 -15.47
CA PRO A 144 15.59 5.51 -16.35
C PRO A 144 14.99 6.85 -15.92
N LEU A 145 13.85 6.82 -15.21
CA LEU A 145 13.16 8.01 -14.71
C LEU A 145 13.76 8.52 -13.40
N TYR A 146 14.28 7.61 -12.57
CA TYR A 146 14.79 7.90 -11.21
C TYR A 146 16.14 7.20 -10.98
N PRO A 147 17.19 7.53 -11.77
CA PRO A 147 18.47 6.78 -11.71
C PRO A 147 19.19 6.90 -10.36
N GLU A 148 18.95 7.98 -9.59
CA GLU A 148 19.55 8.18 -8.28
C GLU A 148 18.93 7.29 -7.19
N HIS A 149 17.80 6.64 -7.47
CA HIS A 149 17.02 5.87 -6.49
C HIS A 149 17.03 4.36 -6.77
N GLU A 150 18.12 3.85 -7.36
CA GLU A 150 18.24 2.44 -7.74
C GLU A 150 18.02 1.47 -6.58
N ALA A 151 18.50 1.80 -5.37
CA ALA A 151 18.38 0.91 -4.22
C ALA A 151 16.92 0.63 -3.85
N ILE A 152 16.10 1.67 -3.72
CA ILE A 152 14.69 1.50 -3.38
C ILE A 152 13.88 0.92 -4.54
N ILE A 153 14.19 1.30 -5.78
CA ILE A 153 13.54 0.73 -6.96
C ILE A 153 13.81 -0.77 -7.05
N SER A 154 15.05 -1.20 -6.84
CA SER A 154 15.40 -2.62 -6.84
C SER A 154 14.71 -3.40 -5.71
N ARG A 155 14.52 -2.76 -4.55
CA ARG A 155 13.87 -3.39 -3.40
C ARG A 155 12.36 -3.56 -3.62
N LEU A 156 11.70 -2.62 -4.28
CA LEU A 156 10.23 -2.58 -4.42
C LEU A 156 9.78 -2.88 -5.87
N THR A 157 10.56 -3.51 -6.63
CA THR A 157 10.20 -4.06 -7.95
C THR A 157 10.64 -5.51 -8.06
#